data_9c6bcccf83a43d7ee077125c650358b4
#
_entry.id   9c6bcccf83a43d7ee077125c650358b4
#
_cell.length_a   1.000
_cell.length_b   1.000
_cell.length_c   1.000
_cell.angle_alpha   90.00
_cell.angle_beta   90.00
_cell.angle_gamma   90.00
#
_symmetry.space_group_name_H-M   'P 1'
#
loop_
_entity.id
_entity.type
_entity.pdbx_description
1 polymer ?
#
loop_
_entity_poly.entity_id
_entity_poly.type
_entity_poly.pdbx_seq_one_letter_code
_entity_poly.pdbx_strand_id
1 'polypeptide(L)' 'MHYVYILQSLKDASYYTGLTTDVKAHLKKHNSGEVAYTSTKCPFRLVWYCCFENKAKALQFEKYLKSGSGFAIARKRLV' A
#
# COMPACT_ATOMS: atom_id res chain seq x y z
N MET A 1 -15.17 -5.58 2.57
CA MET A 1 -13.79 -6.06 2.75
C MET A 1 -12.82 -4.91 2.98
N HIS A 2 -11.78 -5.15 3.74
CA HIS A 2 -10.74 -4.18 4.03
C HIS A 2 -9.44 -4.70 3.43
N TYR A 3 -8.83 -3.91 2.57
CA TYR A 3 -7.64 -4.32 1.83
C TYR A 3 -6.40 -3.61 2.35
N VAL A 4 -5.34 -4.37 2.58
CA VAL A 4 -4.01 -3.82 2.79
C VAL A 4 -3.25 -4.00 1.48
N TYR A 5 -2.64 -2.93 0.99
CA TYR A 5 -2.01 -2.95 -0.32
C TYR A 5 -0.61 -2.33 -0.26
N ILE A 6 0.22 -2.73 -1.21
CA ILE A 6 1.55 -2.15 -1.40
C ILE A 6 1.65 -1.63 -2.82
N LEU A 7 2.00 -0.35 -2.94
CA LEU A 7 2.27 0.30 -4.21
C LEU A 7 3.77 0.51 -4.36
N GLN A 8 4.25 0.49 -5.59
CA GLN A 8 5.64 0.85 -5.89
C GLN A 8 5.66 2.05 -6.83
N SER A 9 6.43 3.07 -6.48
CA SER A 9 6.65 4.22 -7.35
C SER A 9 7.43 3.82 -8.59
N LEU A 10 6.94 4.21 -9.75
CA LEU A 10 7.67 4.01 -11.01
C LEU A 10 8.74 5.08 -11.21
N LYS A 11 8.75 6.10 -10.36
CA LYS A 11 9.71 7.19 -10.43
C LYS A 11 11.00 6.88 -9.66
N ASP A 12 10.88 6.35 -8.43
CA ASP A 12 12.03 6.10 -7.56
C ASP A 12 12.08 4.68 -6.97
N ALA A 13 11.15 3.80 -7.37
CA ALA A 13 11.04 2.41 -6.90
C ALA A 13 10.73 2.25 -5.42
N SER A 14 10.39 3.33 -4.71
CA SER A 14 10.00 3.23 -3.30
C SER A 14 8.62 2.60 -3.14
N TYR A 15 8.34 2.07 -1.94
CA TYR A 15 7.09 1.40 -1.64
C TYR A 15 6.20 2.24 -0.73
N TYR A 16 4.89 2.11 -0.91
CA TYR A 16 3.89 2.75 -0.07
C TYR A 16 2.86 1.69 0.33
N THR A 17 2.61 1.57 1.63
CA THR A 17 1.64 0.63 2.19
C THR A 17 0.42 1.39 2.68
N GLY A 18 -0.77 0.91 2.36
CA GLY A 18 -2.01 1.56 2.75
C GLY A 18 -3.13 0.59 3.04
N LEU A 19 -4.24 1.15 3.51
CA LEU A 19 -5.47 0.43 3.84
C LEU A 19 -6.63 1.10 3.13
N THR A 20 -7.50 0.30 2.49
CA THR A 20 -8.66 0.84 1.77
C THR A 20 -9.75 -0.22 1.67
N THR A 21 -10.96 0.23 1.38
CA THR A 21 -12.05 -0.66 0.98
C THR A 21 -12.15 -0.82 -0.54
N ASP A 22 -11.38 -0.04 -1.31
CA ASP A 22 -11.40 -0.08 -2.78
C ASP A 22 -9.99 0.21 -3.31
N VAL A 23 -9.27 -0.86 -3.65
CA VAL A 23 -7.88 -0.76 -4.12
C VAL A 23 -7.77 0.02 -5.42
N LYS A 24 -8.68 -0.22 -6.37
CA LYS A 24 -8.64 0.46 -7.69
C LYS A 24 -8.84 1.96 -7.55
N ALA A 25 -9.81 2.37 -6.72
CA ALA A 25 -10.07 3.80 -6.49
C ALA A 25 -8.89 4.48 -5.81
N HIS A 26 -8.26 3.80 -4.84
CA HIS A 26 -7.10 4.36 -4.16
C HIS A 26 -5.88 4.46 -5.07
N LEU A 27 -5.64 3.46 -5.90
CA LEU A 27 -4.54 3.52 -6.87
C LEU A 27 -4.75 4.70 -7.85
N LYS A 28 -5.99 4.90 -8.30
CA LYS A 28 -6.33 6.02 -9.17
C LYS A 28 -6.09 7.35 -8.48
N LYS A 29 -6.46 7.47 -7.20
CA LYS A 29 -6.22 8.68 -6.40
C LYS A 29 -4.72 9.01 -6.30
N HIS A 30 -3.91 8.01 -5.98
CA HIS A 30 -2.46 8.21 -5.88
C HIS A 30 -1.88 8.65 -7.22
N ASN A 31 -2.33 8.04 -8.32
CA ASN A 31 -1.80 8.33 -9.65
C ASN A 31 -2.29 9.67 -10.22
N SER A 32 -3.41 10.20 -9.73
CA SER A 32 -3.90 11.52 -10.12
C SER A 32 -3.22 12.66 -9.38
N GLY A 33 -2.38 12.36 -8.37
CA GLY A 33 -1.72 13.37 -7.56
C GLY A 33 -2.59 13.96 -6.47
N GLU A 34 -3.78 13.40 -6.22
CA GLU A 34 -4.70 13.92 -5.20
C GLU A 34 -4.20 13.70 -3.78
N VAL A 35 -3.33 12.72 -3.56
CA VAL A 35 -2.75 12.44 -2.24
C VAL A 35 -1.44 13.19 -2.13
N ALA A 36 -1.41 14.21 -1.28
CA ALA A 36 -0.26 15.12 -1.17
C ALA A 36 1.05 14.39 -0.87
N TYR A 37 1.01 13.40 0.02
CA TYR A 37 2.20 12.64 0.41
C TYR A 37 2.84 11.88 -0.75
N THR A 38 2.02 11.32 -1.64
CA THR A 38 2.50 10.49 -2.75
C THR A 38 2.55 11.21 -4.08
N SER A 39 2.08 12.46 -4.15
CA SER A 39 1.96 13.19 -5.41
C SER A 39 3.28 13.39 -6.14
N THR A 40 4.39 13.52 -5.39
CA THR A 40 5.72 13.70 -5.96
C THR A 40 6.35 12.38 -6.45
N LYS A 41 5.74 11.26 -6.12
CA LYS A 41 6.28 9.92 -6.43
C LYS A 41 5.43 9.15 -7.43
N CYS A 42 4.31 9.69 -7.88
CA CYS A 42 3.50 9.04 -8.90
C CYS A 42 4.20 9.05 -10.26
N PRO A 43 3.89 8.12 -11.15
CA PRO A 43 2.85 7.10 -11.01
C PRO A 43 3.29 5.91 -10.17
N PHE A 44 2.28 5.20 -9.64
CA PHE A 44 2.46 3.99 -8.85
C PHE A 44 1.87 2.80 -9.57
N ARG A 45 2.41 1.61 -9.30
CA ARG A 45 1.77 0.35 -9.67
C ARG A 45 1.44 -0.46 -8.42
N LEU A 46 0.37 -1.23 -8.48
CA LEU A 46 -0.01 -2.14 -7.40
C LEU A 46 0.89 -3.39 -7.51
N VAL A 47 1.66 -3.68 -6.47
CA VAL A 47 2.56 -4.84 -6.47
C VAL A 47 2.05 -5.97 -5.59
N TRP A 48 1.19 -5.68 -4.61
CA TRP A 48 0.64 -6.70 -3.73
C TRP A 48 -0.57 -6.16 -2.97
N TYR A 49 -1.53 -7.02 -2.68
CA TYR A 49 -2.61 -6.71 -1.76
C TYR A 49 -3.19 -7.97 -1.14
N CYS A 50 -3.84 -7.81 0.01
CA CYS A 50 -4.64 -8.84 0.64
C CYS A 50 -5.93 -8.22 1.17
N CYS A 51 -6.89 -9.06 1.56
CA CYS A 51 -8.13 -8.56 2.14
C CYS A 51 -8.46 -9.25 3.45
N PHE A 52 -9.13 -8.49 4.31
CA PHE A 52 -9.63 -8.95 5.61
C PHE A 52 -11.10 -8.60 5.72
N GLU A 53 -11.89 -9.46 6.35
CA GLU A 53 -13.26 -9.14 6.70
C GLU A 53 -13.31 -8.14 7.86
N ASN A 54 -12.35 -8.23 8.78
CA ASN A 54 -12.30 -7.43 9.99
C ASN A 54 -11.36 -6.25 9.83
N LYS A 55 -11.89 -5.04 10.00
CA LYS A 55 -11.11 -3.81 9.85
C LYS A 55 -9.95 -3.74 10.86
N ALA A 56 -10.18 -4.15 12.11
CA ALA A 56 -9.14 -4.12 13.13
C ALA A 56 -7.95 -4.99 12.77
N LYS A 57 -8.20 -6.17 12.22
CA LYS A 57 -7.13 -7.06 11.77
C LYS A 57 -6.38 -6.49 10.57
N ALA A 58 -7.09 -5.88 9.64
CA ALA A 58 -6.47 -5.20 8.50
C ALA A 58 -5.56 -4.07 8.96
N LEU A 59 -6.04 -3.27 9.91
CA LEU A 59 -5.27 -2.14 10.46
C LEU A 59 -4.01 -2.63 11.19
N GLN A 60 -4.12 -3.72 11.96
CA GLN A 60 -2.97 -4.32 12.64
C GLN A 60 -1.93 -4.81 11.64
N PHE A 61 -2.37 -5.42 10.54
CA PHE A 61 -1.46 -5.91 9.51
C PHE A 61 -0.79 -4.77 8.76
N GLU A 62 -1.53 -3.71 8.47
CA GLU A 62 -0.95 -2.51 7.84
C GLU A 62 0.16 -1.93 8.71
N LYS A 63 -0.11 -1.78 10.02
CA LYS A 63 0.88 -1.29 10.96
C LYS A 63 2.11 -2.20 11.04
N TYR A 64 1.90 -3.51 11.00
CA TYR A 64 2.99 -4.48 10.98
C TYR A 64 3.87 -4.29 9.75
N LEU A 65 3.27 -4.16 8.57
CA LEU A 65 4.03 -3.97 7.34
C LEU A 65 4.83 -2.67 7.32
N LYS A 66 4.36 -1.66 8.06
CA LYS A 66 5.07 -0.38 8.20
C LYS A 66 6.17 -0.41 9.25
N SER A 67 6.21 -1.44 10.10
CA SER A 67 7.29 -1.64 11.06
C SER A 67 8.55 -2.16 10.36
N GLY A 68 9.71 -2.02 11.00
CA GLY A 68 10.97 -2.47 10.43
C GLY A 68 10.97 -3.94 10.06
N SER A 69 10.49 -4.83 10.97
CA SER A 69 10.46 -6.27 10.71
C SER A 69 9.42 -6.64 9.65
N GLY A 70 8.25 -6.01 9.68
CA GLY A 70 7.22 -6.27 8.67
C GLY A 70 7.66 -5.80 7.30
N PHE A 71 8.31 -4.66 7.21
CA PHE A 71 8.84 -4.14 5.95
C PHE A 71 9.90 -5.08 5.36
N ALA A 72 10.79 -5.61 6.18
CA ALA A 72 11.82 -6.55 5.74
C ALA A 72 11.19 -7.84 5.19
N ILE A 73 10.15 -8.37 5.86
CA ILE A 73 9.42 -9.55 5.40
C ILE A 73 8.69 -9.26 4.10
N ALA A 74 8.04 -8.10 3.99
CA ALA A 74 7.31 -7.72 2.78
C ALA A 74 8.26 -7.69 1.57
N ARG A 75 9.42 -7.07 1.71
CA ARG A 75 10.41 -7.01 0.64
C ARG A 75 10.95 -8.37 0.25
N LYS A 76 11.08 -9.26 1.21
CA LYS A 76 11.63 -10.60 0.96
C LYS A 76 10.60 -11.56 0.38
N ARG A 77 9.31 -11.43 0.77
CA ARG A 77 8.29 -12.44 0.48
C ARG A 77 7.17 -11.97 -0.42
N LEU A 78 6.84 -10.68 -0.39
CA LEU A 78 5.63 -10.17 -1.04
C LEU A 78 5.92 -9.33 -2.30
N VAL A 79 7.05 -8.67 -2.34
CA VAL A 79 7.36 -7.75 -3.45
C VAL A 79 8.79 -7.90 -3.99
#